data_cf0b912eedf0b64cf517f92ef0c76acf
#
_entry.id   cf0b912eedf0b64cf517f92ef0c76acf
#
_cell.length_a   1.000
_cell.length_b   1.000
_cell.length_c   1.000
_cell.angle_alpha   90.00
_cell.angle_beta   90.00
_cell.angle_gamma   90.00
#
_symmetry.space_group_name_H-M   'P 1'
#
loop_
_entity.id
_entity.type
_entity.pdbx_description
1 polymer ?
#
loop_
_entity_poly.entity_id
_entity_poly.type
_entity_poly.pdbx_seq_one_letter_code
_entity_poly.pdbx_strand_id
1 'polypeptide(L)'
;MKKLLSLLMVLVMVFTLAACGTPSAPETTAPATEAPVETTATPETASISFTVVVTDLDGTEATFQYTSDAATVGEALLAEGLIAGDESDYGLYVTTVNGITADWATENAYWAFYINGEYAQTGVDATEITEGAVYSLTKTVSYTPMGEGAASFYLTVKNVDGTVTKFQINTDAATVGEALLALELIAGDESDYGLYVTTVNGITADWDTEKAYWAFYIDGEYAQTGVDTTEIVAGTTYELVKTVSEG
;
A
#
# COMPACT_ATOMS: atom_id res chain seq x y z
N MET A 1 -23.97 29.90 17.44
CA MET A 1 -23.80 31.20 18.08
C MET A 1 -22.34 31.43 18.38
N LYS A 2 -21.84 32.62 17.92
CA LYS A 2 -20.53 33.28 18.21
C LYS A 2 -19.29 32.60 17.60
N LYS A 3 -18.77 32.94 16.41
CA LYS A 3 -18.04 34.11 15.88
C LYS A 3 -17.03 34.73 16.85
N LEU A 4 -15.72 34.69 16.45
CA LEU A 4 -14.67 35.70 16.61
C LEU A 4 -13.42 35.12 15.87
N LEU A 5 -12.93 35.57 14.77
CA LEU A 5 -12.42 36.82 14.25
C LEU A 5 -11.34 37.47 15.13
N SER A 6 -10.07 37.37 14.72
CA SER A 6 -8.95 38.28 15.03
C SER A 6 -7.73 37.85 14.25
N LEU A 7 -7.04 38.59 13.55
CA LEU A 7 -6.70 39.95 13.22
C LEU A 7 -5.26 39.90 12.69
N LEU A 8 -5.12 40.34 11.49
CA LEU A 8 -3.93 40.62 10.68
C LEU A 8 -3.01 41.61 11.42
N MET A 9 -1.67 41.37 11.41
CA MET A 9 -0.70 42.40 11.72
C MET A 9 0.45 42.37 10.71
N VAL A 10 0.33 43.26 9.72
CA VAL A 10 1.35 43.64 8.75
C VAL A 10 2.27 44.66 9.44
N LEU A 11 3.57 44.39 9.46
CA LEU A 11 4.59 45.38 9.84
C LEU A 11 5.49 45.68 8.64
N VAL A 12 5.19 46.83 7.99
CA VAL A 12 6.02 47.41 6.94
C VAL A 12 7.07 48.29 7.64
N MET A 13 8.35 48.03 7.44
CA MET A 13 9.41 49.01 7.74
C MET A 13 9.96 49.57 6.45
N VAL A 14 9.67 50.86 6.27
CA VAL A 14 10.26 51.73 5.25
C VAL A 14 11.52 52.34 5.86
N PHE A 15 12.66 52.20 5.20
CA PHE A 15 13.82 53.06 5.46
C PHE A 15 14.08 53.98 4.26
N THR A 16 13.99 55.28 4.55
CA THR A 16 14.19 56.37 3.64
C THR A 16 15.66 56.71 3.42
N LEU A 17 15.96 57.00 2.13
CA LEU A 17 17.25 57.59 1.68
C LEU A 17 17.43 59.02 2.20
N ALA A 18 18.67 59.39 2.50
CA ALA A 18 19.11 60.77 2.45
C ALA A 18 20.40 60.90 1.62
N ALA A 19 20.29 61.68 0.57
CA ALA A 19 21.38 62.08 -0.32
C ALA A 19 22.07 63.37 0.15
N CYS A 20 23.34 63.57 -0.16
CA CYS A 20 24.03 64.80 -0.54
C CYS A 20 25.54 64.53 -0.53
N GLY A 21 26.24 64.77 -1.61
CA GLY A 21 26.78 65.92 -2.22
C GLY A 21 28.11 65.61 -2.89
N THR A 22 28.28 65.92 -4.16
CA THR A 22 29.52 65.97 -4.95
C THR A 22 30.39 67.16 -4.56
N PRO A 23 31.79 67.25 -4.85
CA PRO A 23 32.23 67.41 -6.22
C PRO A 23 33.62 66.81 -6.62
N SER A 24 33.68 66.51 -7.95
CA SER A 24 34.76 66.63 -8.95
C SER A 24 36.25 66.27 -8.63
N ALA A 25 36.69 65.23 -9.36
CA ALA A 25 37.82 64.95 -10.26
C ALA A 25 39.27 65.35 -9.86
N PRO A 26 40.36 64.66 -10.35
CA PRO A 26 40.55 64.18 -11.72
C PRO A 26 41.08 62.72 -11.87
N GLU A 27 41.01 62.23 -13.13
CA GLU A 27 41.50 60.98 -13.69
C GLU A 27 42.92 60.59 -13.35
N THR A 28 43.11 59.30 -13.05
CA THR A 28 44.37 58.61 -13.31
C THR A 28 44.05 57.19 -13.74
N THR A 29 44.32 56.90 -15.01
CA THR A 29 44.24 55.59 -15.67
C THR A 29 45.19 54.61 -14.98
N ALA A 30 44.67 53.52 -14.49
CA ALA A 30 45.45 52.31 -14.19
C ALA A 30 44.66 51.06 -14.72
N PRO A 31 45.34 50.01 -15.16
CA PRO A 31 44.75 48.97 -16.03
C PRO A 31 43.76 48.05 -15.28
N ALA A 32 42.71 47.69 -16.01
CA ALA A 32 41.71 46.72 -15.56
C ALA A 32 42.36 45.39 -15.22
N THR A 33 42.38 45.05 -13.96
CA THR A 33 42.55 43.66 -13.50
C THR A 33 41.21 42.98 -13.65
N GLU A 34 41.11 42.06 -14.59
CA GLU A 34 39.97 41.15 -14.71
C GLU A 34 39.78 40.43 -13.36
N ALA A 35 38.64 40.63 -12.73
CA ALA A 35 38.21 39.81 -11.61
C ALA A 35 38.04 38.37 -12.07
N PRO A 36 38.46 37.38 -11.26
CA PRO A 36 38.16 35.99 -11.59
C PRO A 36 36.67 35.81 -11.69
N VAL A 37 36.20 35.28 -12.83
CA VAL A 37 34.85 34.77 -12.96
C VAL A 37 34.76 33.57 -12.00
N GLU A 38 34.13 33.75 -10.84
CA GLU A 38 33.70 32.65 -10.03
C GLU A 38 32.69 31.86 -10.87
N THR A 39 33.16 30.79 -11.48
CA THR A 39 32.31 29.74 -12.00
C THR A 39 31.65 29.11 -10.77
N THR A 40 30.42 29.51 -10.48
CA THR A 40 29.54 28.78 -9.56
C THR A 40 29.34 27.40 -10.20
N ALA A 41 30.20 26.45 -9.81
CA ALA A 41 29.91 25.03 -10.06
C ALA A 41 28.59 24.76 -9.36
N THR A 42 27.57 24.42 -10.13
CA THR A 42 26.36 23.74 -9.63
C THR A 42 26.88 22.57 -8.80
N PRO A 43 26.44 22.39 -7.55
CA PRO A 43 26.85 21.21 -6.79
C PRO A 43 26.42 19.97 -7.59
N GLU A 44 27.39 19.21 -8.06
CA GLU A 44 27.20 17.91 -8.65
C GLU A 44 26.68 17.05 -7.50
N THR A 45 25.38 16.72 -7.52
CA THR A 45 24.77 15.83 -6.53
C THR A 45 25.50 14.51 -6.64
N ALA A 46 26.20 14.10 -5.59
CA ALA A 46 26.96 12.86 -5.60
C ALA A 46 25.99 11.69 -5.76
N SER A 47 26.19 10.86 -6.78
CA SER A 47 25.39 9.67 -6.98
C SER A 47 25.61 8.68 -5.83
N ILE A 48 24.53 8.15 -5.29
CA ILE A 48 24.48 7.23 -4.14
C ILE A 48 24.16 5.82 -4.63
N SER A 49 24.91 4.82 -4.17
CA SER A 49 24.70 3.41 -4.54
C SER A 49 23.88 2.69 -3.49
N PHE A 50 22.90 1.88 -3.93
CA PHE A 50 22.02 1.11 -3.06
C PHE A 50 21.53 -0.17 -3.74
N THR A 51 20.95 -1.08 -2.94
CA THR A 51 20.40 -2.35 -3.39
C THR A 51 18.88 -2.33 -3.27
N VAL A 52 18.19 -2.90 -4.24
CA VAL A 52 16.73 -3.15 -4.15
C VAL A 52 16.47 -4.65 -4.28
N VAL A 53 15.67 -5.19 -3.34
CA VAL A 53 15.19 -6.57 -3.37
C VAL A 53 13.68 -6.56 -3.57
N VAL A 54 13.22 -7.29 -4.56
CA VAL A 54 11.79 -7.45 -4.87
C VAL A 54 11.41 -8.89 -4.59
N THR A 55 10.39 -9.11 -3.74
CA THR A 55 9.90 -10.45 -3.37
C THR A 55 8.43 -10.58 -3.73
N ASP A 56 8.07 -11.59 -4.53
CA ASP A 56 6.68 -11.93 -4.85
C ASP A 56 6.05 -12.83 -3.78
N LEU A 57 4.73 -13.07 -3.87
CA LEU A 57 3.97 -13.89 -2.93
C LEU A 57 4.45 -15.35 -2.84
N ASP A 58 5.03 -15.89 -3.91
CA ASP A 58 5.58 -17.26 -3.94
C ASP A 58 6.99 -17.34 -3.34
N GLY A 59 7.54 -16.23 -2.87
CA GLY A 59 8.90 -16.13 -2.34
C GLY A 59 9.98 -15.96 -3.40
N THR A 60 9.63 -15.81 -4.66
CA THR A 60 10.60 -15.50 -5.73
C THR A 60 11.20 -14.12 -5.49
N GLU A 61 12.54 -14.03 -5.50
CA GLU A 61 13.28 -12.79 -5.26
C GLU A 61 14.03 -12.34 -6.51
N ALA A 62 14.05 -11.02 -6.74
CA ALA A 62 14.91 -10.35 -7.72
C ALA A 62 15.70 -9.24 -7.01
N THR A 63 17.01 -9.18 -7.26
CA THR A 63 17.91 -8.18 -6.65
C THR A 63 18.49 -7.27 -7.73
N PHE A 64 18.45 -5.96 -7.47
CA PHE A 64 18.93 -4.90 -8.35
C PHE A 64 19.95 -4.03 -7.61
N GLN A 65 20.97 -3.56 -8.34
CA GLN A 65 21.93 -2.57 -7.85
C GLN A 65 21.70 -1.27 -8.62
N TYR A 66 21.50 -0.18 -7.90
CA TYR A 66 21.29 1.14 -8.46
C TYR A 66 22.32 2.14 -7.97
N THR A 67 22.56 3.16 -8.79
CA THR A 67 23.29 4.35 -8.43
C THR A 67 22.49 5.54 -8.93
N SER A 68 22.08 6.44 -8.05
CA SER A 68 21.20 7.55 -8.37
C SER A 68 21.62 8.84 -7.67
N ASP A 69 21.30 9.96 -8.29
CA ASP A 69 21.38 11.32 -7.73
C ASP A 69 20.00 11.87 -7.31
N ALA A 70 18.96 11.05 -7.40
CA ALA A 70 17.62 11.38 -6.94
C ALA A 70 17.60 11.63 -5.43
N ALA A 71 16.68 12.47 -4.96
CA ALA A 71 16.54 12.77 -3.56
C ALA A 71 15.92 11.61 -2.76
N THR A 72 14.99 10.88 -3.37
CA THR A 72 14.26 9.81 -2.69
C THR A 72 14.35 8.47 -3.43
N VAL A 73 14.08 7.40 -2.69
CA VAL A 73 14.01 6.04 -3.25
C VAL A 73 12.91 5.97 -4.32
N GLY A 74 11.75 6.60 -4.06
CA GLY A 74 10.63 6.63 -5.00
C GLY A 74 11.00 7.29 -6.33
N GLU A 75 11.64 8.47 -6.29
CA GLU A 75 12.12 9.16 -7.50
C GLU A 75 13.09 8.30 -8.31
N ALA A 76 14.06 7.67 -7.64
CA ALA A 76 15.03 6.80 -8.29
C ALA A 76 14.35 5.60 -8.96
N LEU A 77 13.47 4.89 -8.24
CA LEU A 77 12.84 3.66 -8.75
C LEU A 77 11.79 3.92 -9.83
N LEU A 78 11.10 5.08 -9.78
CA LEU A 78 10.21 5.55 -10.86
C LEU A 78 11.00 5.88 -12.12
N ALA A 79 12.14 6.57 -12.00
CA ALA A 79 13.00 6.93 -13.12
C ALA A 79 13.55 5.68 -13.85
N GLU A 80 13.88 4.64 -13.10
CA GLU A 80 14.34 3.35 -13.63
C GLU A 80 13.19 2.45 -14.15
N GLY A 81 11.92 2.86 -13.94
CA GLY A 81 10.75 2.07 -14.30
C GLY A 81 10.60 0.77 -13.50
N LEU A 82 11.27 0.66 -12.34
CA LEU A 82 11.13 -0.51 -11.47
C LEU A 82 9.81 -0.52 -10.74
N ILE A 83 9.29 0.66 -10.38
CA ILE A 83 7.99 0.80 -9.71
C ILE A 83 7.03 1.65 -10.53
N ALA A 84 5.74 1.41 -10.32
CA ALA A 84 4.65 2.28 -10.76
C ALA A 84 3.57 2.31 -9.67
N GLY A 85 2.77 3.38 -9.64
CA GLY A 85 1.74 3.57 -8.64
C GLY A 85 0.94 4.83 -8.88
N ASP A 86 0.01 5.11 -7.97
CA ASP A 86 -0.88 6.25 -8.02
C ASP A 86 -0.55 7.24 -6.89
N GLU A 87 -0.60 8.53 -7.22
CA GLU A 87 -0.48 9.59 -6.21
C GLU A 87 -1.71 9.58 -5.27
N SER A 88 -1.45 9.70 -3.98
CA SER A 88 -2.49 9.77 -2.96
C SER A 88 -2.23 10.90 -1.97
N ASP A 89 -3.20 11.19 -1.10
CA ASP A 89 -3.04 12.16 0.00
C ASP A 89 -1.93 11.76 1.00
N TYR A 90 -1.47 10.51 0.95
CA TYR A 90 -0.44 9.94 1.81
C TYR A 90 0.88 9.68 1.07
N GLY A 91 1.02 10.18 -0.17
CA GLY A 91 2.17 9.96 -1.04
C GLY A 91 1.91 8.90 -2.11
N LEU A 92 3.00 8.39 -2.72
CA LEU A 92 2.93 7.40 -3.79
C LEU A 92 2.45 6.04 -3.27
N TYR A 93 1.28 5.61 -3.72
CA TYR A 93 0.79 4.25 -3.52
C TYR A 93 1.35 3.34 -4.62
N VAL A 94 2.36 2.54 -4.27
CA VAL A 94 3.02 1.62 -5.21
C VAL A 94 2.09 0.46 -5.52
N THR A 95 1.70 0.31 -6.78
CA THR A 95 0.83 -0.78 -7.26
C THR A 95 1.58 -1.84 -8.05
N THR A 96 2.68 -1.47 -8.70
CA THR A 96 3.47 -2.39 -9.53
C THR A 96 4.95 -2.27 -9.20
N VAL A 97 5.63 -3.40 -9.05
CA VAL A 97 7.07 -3.49 -8.86
C VAL A 97 7.64 -4.58 -9.77
N ASN A 98 8.68 -4.25 -10.56
CA ASN A 98 9.30 -5.17 -11.51
C ASN A 98 8.30 -5.87 -12.45
N GLY A 99 7.25 -5.14 -12.87
CA GLY A 99 6.18 -5.66 -13.71
C GLY A 99 5.15 -6.55 -13.01
N ILE A 100 5.30 -6.80 -11.69
CA ILE A 100 4.35 -7.55 -10.88
C ILE A 100 3.39 -6.58 -10.22
N THR A 101 2.08 -6.75 -10.42
CA THR A 101 1.05 -5.90 -9.82
C THR A 101 0.54 -6.50 -8.50
N ALA A 102 0.38 -5.67 -7.48
CA ALA A 102 -0.38 -5.98 -6.28
C ALA A 102 -1.72 -5.23 -6.36
N ASP A 103 -2.82 -5.97 -6.42
CA ASP A 103 -4.17 -5.41 -6.56
C ASP A 103 -4.94 -5.59 -5.25
N TRP A 104 -5.32 -4.47 -4.64
CA TRP A 104 -6.06 -4.51 -3.38
C TRP A 104 -7.47 -5.08 -3.55
N ALA A 105 -8.16 -4.76 -4.66
CA ALA A 105 -9.55 -5.16 -4.86
C ALA A 105 -9.69 -6.66 -5.17
N THR A 106 -8.75 -7.23 -5.95
CA THR A 106 -8.85 -8.61 -6.43
C THR A 106 -7.97 -9.61 -5.68
N GLU A 107 -6.91 -9.13 -5.01
CA GLU A 107 -5.96 -9.99 -4.29
C GLU A 107 -5.87 -9.68 -2.79
N ASN A 108 -6.39 -8.55 -2.34
CA ASN A 108 -6.13 -7.97 -1.00
C ASN A 108 -4.62 -7.79 -0.75
N ALA A 109 -3.88 -7.49 -1.82
CA ALA A 109 -2.43 -7.42 -1.82
C ALA A 109 -1.92 -5.99 -1.96
N TYR A 110 -0.74 -5.73 -1.39
CA TYR A 110 -0.01 -4.48 -1.46
C TYR A 110 1.49 -4.74 -1.46
N TRP A 111 2.30 -3.73 -1.80
CA TRP A 111 3.74 -3.76 -1.69
C TRP A 111 4.19 -3.22 -0.33
N ALA A 112 4.67 -4.10 0.53
CA ALA A 112 5.28 -3.73 1.81
C ALA A 112 6.72 -3.26 1.58
N PHE A 113 7.08 -2.11 2.16
CA PHE A 113 8.40 -1.50 2.01
C PHE A 113 9.24 -1.69 3.26
N TYR A 114 10.51 -2.09 3.07
CA TYR A 114 11.45 -2.32 4.14
C TYR A 114 12.78 -1.61 3.85
N ILE A 115 13.46 -1.19 4.90
CA ILE A 115 14.78 -0.56 4.87
C ILE A 115 15.71 -1.41 5.75
N ASN A 116 16.75 -2.01 5.16
CA ASN A 116 17.70 -2.89 5.85
C ASN A 116 17.01 -4.03 6.65
N GLY A 117 15.90 -4.55 6.13
CA GLY A 117 15.12 -5.63 6.75
C GLY A 117 14.10 -5.19 7.78
N GLU A 118 14.00 -3.90 8.12
CA GLU A 118 12.97 -3.36 9.01
C GLU A 118 11.83 -2.71 8.22
N TYR A 119 10.58 -2.92 8.68
CA TYR A 119 9.41 -2.32 8.04
C TYR A 119 9.51 -0.79 8.08
N ALA A 120 9.47 -0.15 6.90
CA ALA A 120 9.61 1.29 6.78
C ALA A 120 8.43 2.03 7.40
N GLN A 121 8.72 3.15 8.07
CA GLN A 121 7.71 4.04 8.66
C GLN A 121 7.27 5.15 7.70
N THR A 122 7.91 5.23 6.52
CA THR A 122 7.66 6.21 5.47
C THR A 122 7.47 5.50 4.13
N GLY A 123 6.77 6.14 3.19
CA GLY A 123 6.69 5.67 1.80
C GLY A 123 8.02 5.82 1.06
N VAL A 124 8.13 5.17 -0.09
CA VAL A 124 9.33 5.25 -0.95
C VAL A 124 9.62 6.68 -1.42
N ASP A 125 8.58 7.47 -1.63
CA ASP A 125 8.61 8.88 -2.06
C ASP A 125 9.10 9.85 -0.98
N ALA A 126 8.95 9.47 0.29
CA ALA A 126 9.42 10.25 1.45
C ALA A 126 10.71 9.69 2.07
N THR A 127 11.29 8.63 1.51
CA THR A 127 12.51 7.99 2.00
C THR A 127 13.74 8.50 1.23
N GLU A 128 14.66 9.19 1.90
CA GLU A 128 15.95 9.62 1.31
C GLU A 128 16.82 8.39 1.00
N ILE A 129 17.58 8.47 -0.13
CA ILE A 129 18.51 7.42 -0.50
C ILE A 129 19.72 7.45 0.45
N THR A 130 20.12 6.28 0.95
CA THR A 130 21.29 6.13 1.82
C THR A 130 22.32 5.20 1.16
N GLU A 131 23.58 5.56 1.19
CA GLU A 131 24.69 4.80 0.62
C GLU A 131 24.77 3.40 1.25
N GLY A 132 24.77 2.38 0.38
CA GLY A 132 24.87 0.98 0.76
C GLY A 132 23.61 0.38 1.40
N ALA A 133 22.49 1.14 1.49
CA ALA A 133 21.24 0.63 2.04
C ALA A 133 20.64 -0.49 1.16
N VAL A 134 19.88 -1.36 1.80
CA VAL A 134 19.05 -2.39 1.14
C VAL A 134 17.58 -2.00 1.32
N TYR A 135 16.92 -1.68 0.23
CA TYR A 135 15.48 -1.42 0.18
C TYR A 135 14.79 -2.68 -0.33
N SER A 136 13.76 -3.16 0.38
CA SER A 136 13.01 -4.34 -0.07
C SER A 136 11.56 -3.97 -0.30
N LEU A 137 11.02 -4.41 -1.43
CA LEU A 137 9.61 -4.32 -1.79
C LEU A 137 9.06 -5.74 -1.85
N THR A 138 8.20 -6.09 -0.90
CA THR A 138 7.64 -7.44 -0.76
C THR A 138 6.14 -7.40 -1.01
N LYS A 139 5.67 -8.15 -2.02
CA LYS A 139 4.24 -8.30 -2.25
C LYS A 139 3.63 -9.06 -1.08
N THR A 140 2.68 -8.45 -0.41
CA THR A 140 2.11 -8.94 0.85
C THR A 140 0.59 -8.96 0.76
N VAL A 141 -0.04 -10.04 1.24
CA VAL A 141 -1.49 -10.13 1.38
C VAL A 141 -1.90 -9.58 2.75
N SER A 142 -2.88 -8.69 2.77
CA SER A 142 -3.48 -8.20 4.00
C SER A 142 -4.67 -9.05 4.40
N TYR A 143 -4.74 -9.39 5.69
CA TYR A 143 -5.88 -10.06 6.30
C TYR A 143 -6.48 -9.16 7.38
N THR A 144 -7.81 -9.02 7.39
CA THR A 144 -8.51 -8.34 8.47
C THR A 144 -8.68 -9.32 9.64
N PRO A 145 -8.07 -9.07 10.82
CA PRO A 145 -8.25 -9.95 11.97
C PRO A 145 -9.67 -9.81 12.54
N MET A 146 -10.31 -10.94 12.85
CA MET A 146 -11.65 -11.00 13.44
C MET A 146 -11.73 -12.10 14.50
N GLY A 147 -12.54 -11.84 15.53
CA GLY A 147 -12.80 -12.76 16.61
C GLY A 147 -11.64 -12.93 17.59
N GLU A 148 -11.86 -13.76 18.60
CA GLU A 148 -10.89 -14.14 19.62
C GLU A 148 -10.97 -15.65 19.84
N GLY A 149 -9.86 -16.31 20.16
CA GLY A 149 -9.79 -17.74 20.41
C GLY A 149 -8.42 -18.34 20.13
N ALA A 150 -8.27 -19.63 20.47
CA ALA A 150 -7.00 -20.35 20.38
C ALA A 150 -6.68 -20.88 18.97
N ALA A 151 -7.71 -21.15 18.15
CA ALA A 151 -7.54 -21.56 16.78
C ALA A 151 -7.54 -20.34 15.86
N SER A 152 -6.69 -20.36 14.82
CA SER A 152 -6.64 -19.31 13.78
C SER A 152 -6.65 -19.94 12.41
N PHE A 153 -7.52 -19.43 11.52
CA PHE A 153 -7.60 -19.82 10.12
C PHE A 153 -7.82 -18.60 9.22
N TYR A 154 -7.71 -18.77 7.91
CA TYR A 154 -7.92 -17.71 6.93
C TYR A 154 -9.23 -17.92 6.19
N LEU A 155 -9.99 -16.84 5.99
CA LEU A 155 -11.18 -16.82 5.14
C LEU A 155 -10.95 -15.88 3.97
N THR A 156 -11.18 -16.39 2.76
CA THR A 156 -11.23 -15.59 1.53
C THR A 156 -12.67 -15.55 1.03
N VAL A 157 -13.21 -14.36 0.84
CA VAL A 157 -14.52 -14.13 0.23
C VAL A 157 -14.32 -13.54 -1.15
N LYS A 158 -14.82 -14.22 -2.19
CA LYS A 158 -14.73 -13.77 -3.59
C LYS A 158 -16.12 -13.50 -4.15
N ASN A 159 -16.32 -12.31 -4.72
CA ASN A 159 -17.57 -11.94 -5.38
C ASN A 159 -17.46 -12.12 -6.90
N VAL A 160 -18.61 -12.14 -7.59
CA VAL A 160 -18.71 -12.30 -9.07
C VAL A 160 -18.07 -11.15 -9.85
N ASP A 161 -17.94 -9.97 -9.26
CA ASP A 161 -17.26 -8.80 -9.86
C ASP A 161 -15.73 -8.87 -9.76
N GLY A 162 -15.20 -9.94 -9.18
CA GLY A 162 -13.77 -10.15 -8.96
C GLY A 162 -13.22 -9.55 -7.66
N THR A 163 -14.04 -8.86 -6.87
CA THR A 163 -13.59 -8.33 -5.57
C THR A 163 -13.31 -9.47 -4.60
N VAL A 164 -12.22 -9.31 -3.84
CA VAL A 164 -11.76 -10.27 -2.83
C VAL A 164 -11.60 -9.56 -1.49
N THR A 165 -12.11 -10.20 -0.44
CA THR A 165 -11.86 -9.77 0.95
C THR A 165 -11.27 -10.93 1.72
N LYS A 166 -10.22 -10.67 2.52
CA LYS A 166 -9.52 -11.70 3.28
C LYS A 166 -9.54 -11.40 4.77
N PHE A 167 -9.85 -12.41 5.56
CA PHE A 167 -9.93 -12.35 7.01
C PHE A 167 -9.01 -13.38 7.65
N GLN A 168 -8.40 -13.02 8.77
CA GLN A 168 -7.82 -13.95 9.71
C GLN A 168 -8.80 -14.13 10.86
N ILE A 169 -9.36 -15.33 10.98
CA ILE A 169 -10.38 -15.65 11.98
C ILE A 169 -9.71 -16.31 13.19
N ASN A 170 -9.94 -15.75 14.37
CA ASN A 170 -9.52 -16.34 15.63
C ASN A 170 -10.77 -16.82 16.37
N THR A 171 -10.80 -18.06 16.86
CA THR A 171 -12.01 -18.67 17.42
C THR A 171 -11.71 -19.86 18.34
N ASP A 172 -12.67 -20.18 19.22
CA ASP A 172 -12.74 -21.43 19.96
C ASP A 172 -13.87 -22.35 19.45
N ALA A 173 -14.53 -21.98 18.36
CA ALA A 173 -15.57 -22.81 17.74
C ALA A 173 -15.01 -24.12 17.19
N ALA A 174 -15.87 -25.15 17.09
CA ALA A 174 -15.46 -26.45 16.58
C ALA A 174 -15.48 -26.51 15.04
N THR A 175 -16.44 -25.82 14.40
CA THR A 175 -16.60 -25.84 12.94
C THR A 175 -16.44 -24.45 12.33
N VAL A 176 -16.15 -24.44 11.03
CA VAL A 176 -16.06 -23.22 10.23
C VAL A 176 -17.38 -22.45 10.26
N GLY A 177 -18.50 -23.15 10.11
CA GLY A 177 -19.82 -22.54 10.14
C GLY A 177 -20.14 -21.87 11.47
N GLU A 178 -19.87 -22.55 12.61
CA GLU A 178 -20.04 -21.96 13.95
C GLU A 178 -19.23 -20.68 14.11
N ALA A 179 -17.97 -20.67 13.70
CA ALA A 179 -17.09 -19.51 13.79
C ALA A 179 -17.62 -18.34 12.95
N LEU A 180 -17.99 -18.59 11.70
CA LEU A 180 -18.43 -17.55 10.77
C LEU A 180 -19.82 -16.99 11.11
N LEU A 181 -20.75 -17.84 11.64
CA LEU A 181 -22.04 -17.40 12.14
C LEU A 181 -21.89 -16.52 13.39
N ALA A 182 -21.01 -16.90 14.33
CA ALA A 182 -20.77 -16.14 15.56
C ALA A 182 -20.21 -14.73 15.26
N LEU A 183 -19.48 -14.57 14.17
CA LEU A 183 -18.93 -13.29 13.69
C LEU A 183 -19.86 -12.53 12.74
N GLU A 184 -21.06 -13.06 12.47
CA GLU A 184 -22.03 -12.51 11.50
C GLU A 184 -21.43 -12.38 10.08
N LEU A 185 -20.37 -13.13 9.79
CA LEU A 185 -19.75 -13.17 8.45
C LEU A 185 -20.56 -13.98 7.45
N ILE A 186 -21.35 -14.93 7.92
CA ILE A 186 -22.30 -15.67 7.08
C ILE A 186 -23.71 -15.65 7.66
N ALA A 187 -24.68 -15.79 6.78
CA ALA A 187 -26.06 -16.10 7.13
C ALA A 187 -26.62 -17.09 6.11
N GLY A 188 -27.63 -17.88 6.51
CA GLY A 188 -28.25 -18.87 5.66
C GLY A 188 -29.42 -19.56 6.33
N ASP A 189 -29.99 -20.54 5.62
CA ASP A 189 -31.15 -21.31 6.06
C ASP A 189 -30.74 -22.74 6.39
N GLU A 190 -31.27 -23.25 7.50
CA GLU A 190 -31.12 -24.67 7.85
C GLU A 190 -31.85 -25.55 6.84
N SER A 191 -31.22 -26.62 6.41
CA SER A 191 -31.78 -27.59 5.49
C SER A 191 -31.50 -29.02 5.96
N ASP A 192 -32.17 -30.01 5.32
CA ASP A 192 -31.90 -31.44 5.57
C ASP A 192 -30.46 -31.86 5.22
N TYR A 193 -29.72 -30.99 4.51
CA TYR A 193 -28.33 -31.20 4.09
C TYR A 193 -27.33 -30.30 4.83
N GLY A 194 -27.78 -29.60 5.88
CA GLY A 194 -27.00 -28.66 6.67
C GLY A 194 -27.30 -27.20 6.32
N LEU A 195 -26.41 -26.29 6.73
CA LEU A 195 -26.56 -24.85 6.53
C LEU A 195 -26.40 -24.47 5.04
N TYR A 196 -27.47 -23.97 4.43
CA TYR A 196 -27.43 -23.37 3.11
C TYR A 196 -27.05 -21.89 3.24
N VAL A 197 -25.78 -21.56 2.95
CA VAL A 197 -25.28 -20.19 3.07
C VAL A 197 -25.85 -19.32 1.97
N THR A 198 -26.58 -18.27 2.33
CA THR A 198 -27.18 -17.29 1.40
C THR A 198 -26.45 -15.95 1.38
N THR A 199 -25.83 -15.59 2.49
CA THR A 199 -25.14 -14.29 2.61
C THR A 199 -23.74 -14.50 3.19
N VAL A 200 -22.72 -13.84 2.60
CA VAL A 200 -21.35 -13.83 3.07
C VAL A 200 -20.83 -12.40 3.05
N ASN A 201 -20.29 -11.92 4.17
CA ASN A 201 -19.77 -10.56 4.32
C ASN A 201 -20.74 -9.49 3.81
N GLY A 202 -22.02 -9.64 4.12
CA GLY A 202 -23.09 -8.74 3.68
C GLY A 202 -23.51 -8.86 2.21
N ILE A 203 -22.90 -9.76 1.43
CA ILE A 203 -23.21 -10.00 0.02
C ILE A 203 -24.16 -11.21 -0.07
N THR A 204 -25.34 -11.02 -0.63
CA THR A 204 -26.31 -12.12 -0.82
C THR A 204 -26.13 -12.79 -2.18
N ALA A 205 -26.21 -14.10 -2.20
CA ALA A 205 -26.37 -14.92 -3.40
C ALA A 205 -27.81 -15.46 -3.45
N ASP A 206 -28.57 -15.12 -4.48
CA ASP A 206 -29.96 -15.49 -4.65
C ASP A 206 -30.11 -16.46 -5.83
N TRP A 207 -30.53 -17.69 -5.53
CA TRP A 207 -30.71 -18.70 -6.56
C TRP A 207 -31.88 -18.41 -7.50
N ASP A 208 -32.96 -17.83 -6.99
CA ASP A 208 -34.16 -17.62 -7.77
C ASP A 208 -34.01 -16.50 -8.80
N THR A 209 -33.37 -15.42 -8.42
CA THR A 209 -33.22 -14.22 -9.23
C THR A 209 -31.89 -14.13 -10.00
N GLU A 210 -30.79 -14.62 -9.40
CA GLU A 210 -29.45 -14.49 -9.96
C GLU A 210 -28.85 -15.83 -10.44
N LYS A 211 -29.48 -16.98 -10.08
CA LYS A 211 -28.89 -18.33 -10.20
C LYS A 211 -27.52 -18.42 -9.49
N ALA A 212 -27.36 -17.62 -8.43
CA ALA A 212 -26.13 -17.53 -7.67
C ALA A 212 -26.19 -18.33 -6.37
N TYR A 213 -25.05 -18.83 -5.94
CA TYR A 213 -24.86 -19.54 -4.69
C TYR A 213 -23.43 -19.29 -4.18
N TRP A 214 -23.17 -19.61 -2.91
CA TRP A 214 -21.84 -19.59 -2.31
C TRP A 214 -21.20 -20.97 -2.41
N ALA A 215 -20.18 -21.09 -3.24
CA ALA A 215 -19.34 -22.28 -3.34
C ALA A 215 -18.27 -22.25 -2.25
N PHE A 216 -18.09 -23.38 -1.55
CA PHE A 216 -17.13 -23.51 -0.47
C PHE A 216 -15.90 -24.29 -0.91
N TYR A 217 -14.71 -23.80 -0.56
CA TYR A 217 -13.40 -24.40 -0.89
C TYR A 217 -12.54 -24.48 0.36
N ILE A 218 -11.64 -25.46 0.38
CA ILE A 218 -10.62 -25.69 1.41
C ILE A 218 -9.27 -25.75 0.71
N ASP A 219 -8.35 -24.83 1.02
CA ASP A 219 -7.03 -24.72 0.38
C ASP A 219 -7.10 -24.77 -1.16
N GLY A 220 -8.10 -24.11 -1.73
CA GLY A 220 -8.33 -23.98 -3.17
C GLY A 220 -9.07 -25.15 -3.82
N GLU A 221 -9.38 -26.24 -3.09
CA GLU A 221 -10.16 -27.37 -3.61
C GLU A 221 -11.63 -27.27 -3.17
N TYR A 222 -12.55 -27.63 -4.09
CA TYR A 222 -14.00 -27.62 -3.80
C TYR A 222 -14.32 -28.59 -2.65
N ALA A 223 -14.91 -28.05 -1.59
CA ALA A 223 -15.20 -28.81 -0.38
C ALA A 223 -16.28 -29.89 -0.64
N GLN A 224 -16.12 -31.04 0.01
CA GLN A 224 -17.09 -32.14 -0.05
C GLN A 224 -18.07 -32.11 1.15
N THR A 225 -17.90 -31.14 2.04
CA THR A 225 -18.70 -30.92 3.26
C THR A 225 -19.22 -29.49 3.29
N GLY A 226 -20.30 -29.23 4.02
CA GLY A 226 -20.76 -27.87 4.31
C GLY A 226 -19.89 -27.19 5.37
N VAL A 227 -20.02 -25.86 5.47
CA VAL A 227 -19.27 -25.07 6.47
C VAL A 227 -19.61 -25.49 7.91
N ASP A 228 -20.85 -25.91 8.15
CA ASP A 228 -21.39 -26.35 9.44
C ASP A 228 -20.84 -27.68 9.94
N THR A 229 -20.38 -28.54 9.02
CA THR A 229 -19.81 -29.86 9.32
C THR A 229 -18.30 -29.92 9.12
N THR A 230 -17.68 -28.85 8.65
CA THR A 230 -16.23 -28.77 8.46
C THR A 230 -15.55 -28.34 9.75
N GLU A 231 -14.76 -29.26 10.35
CA GLU A 231 -13.93 -28.96 11.52
C GLU A 231 -12.83 -27.93 11.17
N ILE A 232 -12.53 -27.03 12.12
CA ILE A 232 -11.48 -26.04 11.94
C ILE A 232 -10.12 -26.68 12.04
N VAL A 233 -9.28 -26.47 11.02
CA VAL A 233 -7.86 -26.79 11.02
C VAL A 233 -7.08 -25.47 11.04
N ALA A 234 -6.22 -25.28 12.04
CA ALA A 234 -5.43 -24.05 12.18
C ALA A 234 -4.49 -23.84 10.98
N GLY A 235 -4.44 -22.59 10.48
CA GLY A 235 -3.61 -22.22 9.34
C GLY A 235 -4.23 -22.52 7.97
N THR A 236 -5.34 -23.25 7.90
CA THR A 236 -6.06 -23.55 6.64
C THR A 236 -6.70 -22.31 6.05
N THR A 237 -6.76 -22.23 4.72
CA THR A 237 -7.52 -21.21 3.99
C THR A 237 -8.85 -21.79 3.53
N TYR A 238 -9.92 -21.25 4.07
CA TYR A 238 -11.30 -21.52 3.60
C TYR A 238 -11.72 -20.40 2.66
N GLU A 239 -12.44 -20.74 1.57
CA GLU A 239 -12.91 -19.74 0.62
C GLU A 239 -14.41 -19.90 0.40
N LEU A 240 -15.11 -18.77 0.39
CA LEU A 240 -16.49 -18.67 -0.03
C LEU A 240 -16.54 -17.81 -1.30
N VAL A 241 -16.94 -18.45 -2.40
CA VAL A 241 -16.92 -17.85 -3.74
C VAL A 241 -18.36 -17.72 -4.23
N LYS A 242 -18.84 -16.49 -4.46
CA LYS A 242 -20.14 -16.27 -5.10
C LYS A 242 -20.07 -16.74 -6.56
N THR A 243 -20.80 -17.76 -6.88
CA THR A 243 -20.80 -18.44 -8.19
C THR A 243 -22.17 -18.33 -8.83
N VAL A 244 -22.20 -18.01 -10.12
CA VAL A 244 -23.42 -18.02 -10.95
C VAL A 244 -23.42 -19.30 -11.76
N SER A 245 -24.52 -20.07 -11.67
CA SER A 245 -24.71 -21.28 -12.48
C SER A 245 -24.96 -20.89 -13.93
N GLU A 246 -24.13 -21.38 -14.83
CA GLU A 246 -24.45 -21.36 -16.27
C GLU A 246 -25.55 -22.36 -16.52
N GLY A 247 -26.77 -21.90 -16.91
CA GLY A 247 -27.96 -22.68 -17.16
C GLY A 247 -27.90 -23.54 -18.42
#